data_9a6eb1bbd88b9d88d497130ff4878822
#
_entry.id   9a6eb1bbd88b9d88d497130ff4878822
#
_cell.length_a   1.000
_cell.length_b   1.000
_cell.length_c   1.000
_cell.angle_alpha   90.00
_cell.angle_beta   90.00
_cell.angle_gamma   90.00
#
_symmetry.space_group_name_H-M   'P 1'
#
loop_
_entity.id
_entity.type
_entity.pdbx_description
1 polymer ?
#
loop_
_entity_poly.entity_id
_entity_poly.type
_entity_poly.pdbx_seq_one_letter_code
_entity_poly.pdbx_strand_id
1 'polypeptide(L)'
;YDTDLFRPDHKPRPEKTFVCVSRVSVEKNLEDFFRLELPGRKIMVGDGPLREAYEKRYPDVEFVGAKSGKELARFYQKADVFVFPSRTDTFGVVMLESIACGTPVAAYDVTGPRDVIKNGVNGYLGDDLKKNALLCLDLNRQTVHDSSKIHTWEKATKDFFETLVEA
;
A
#
# COMPACT_ATOMS: atom_id res chain seq x y z
N TYR A 1 -1.96 -6.78 -11.81
CA TYR A 1 -1.88 -7.63 -10.63
C TYR A 1 -2.87 -8.81 -10.70
N ASP A 2 -2.66 -9.82 -9.90
CA ASP A 2 -3.47 -11.05 -9.90
C ASP A 2 -4.65 -10.91 -8.94
N THR A 3 -5.86 -10.78 -9.49
CA THR A 3 -7.09 -10.60 -8.71
C THR A 3 -7.51 -11.83 -7.90
N ASP A 4 -7.06 -13.02 -8.29
CA ASP A 4 -7.32 -14.23 -7.50
C ASP A 4 -6.43 -14.31 -6.27
N LEU A 5 -5.24 -13.71 -6.36
CA LEU A 5 -4.26 -13.69 -5.29
C LEU A 5 -4.47 -12.54 -4.31
N PHE A 6 -4.66 -11.33 -4.85
CA PHE A 6 -4.85 -10.11 -4.05
C PHE A 6 -6.35 -9.88 -3.82
N ARG A 7 -6.85 -10.42 -2.73
CA ARG A 7 -8.25 -10.35 -2.34
C ARG A 7 -8.37 -10.21 -0.82
N PRO A 8 -9.51 -9.70 -0.30
CA PRO A 8 -9.67 -9.53 1.14
C PRO A 8 -9.66 -10.83 1.91
N ASP A 9 -9.15 -10.75 3.14
CA ASP A 9 -9.30 -11.78 4.15
C ASP A 9 -10.11 -11.16 5.29
N HIS A 10 -11.28 -11.72 5.57
CA HIS A 10 -12.21 -11.18 6.55
C HIS A 10 -11.96 -11.72 7.98
N LYS A 11 -10.80 -12.32 8.23
CA LYS A 11 -10.44 -12.82 9.56
C LYS A 11 -10.19 -11.65 10.52
N PRO A 12 -10.58 -11.79 11.82
CA PRO A 12 -10.29 -10.77 12.82
C PRO A 12 -8.79 -10.54 13.00
N ARG A 13 -8.40 -9.29 13.23
CA ARG A 13 -7.01 -8.90 13.48
C ARG A 13 -6.91 -8.38 14.92
N PRO A 14 -6.16 -9.07 15.80
CA PRO A 14 -6.06 -8.67 17.21
C PRO A 14 -5.27 -7.38 17.44
N GLU A 15 -4.30 -7.08 16.55
CA GLU A 15 -3.50 -5.86 16.64
C GLU A 15 -3.61 -5.07 15.36
N LYS A 16 -3.55 -3.73 15.48
CA LYS A 16 -3.44 -2.87 14.30
C LYS A 16 -2.07 -3.07 13.68
N THR A 17 -2.03 -3.17 12.35
CA THR A 17 -0.80 -3.41 11.60
C THR A 17 -0.71 -2.44 10.44
N PHE A 18 0.44 -1.78 10.36
CA PHE A 18 0.77 -0.82 9.29
C PHE A 18 1.90 -1.42 8.46
N VAL A 19 1.69 -1.56 7.16
CA VAL A 19 2.66 -2.19 6.26
C VAL A 19 3.16 -1.19 5.23
N CYS A 20 4.43 -1.33 4.85
CA CYS A 20 5.00 -0.65 3.69
C CYS A 20 5.65 -1.72 2.82
N VAL A 21 5.42 -1.66 1.52
CA VAL A 21 5.99 -2.60 0.54
C VAL A 21 6.80 -1.80 -0.46
N SER A 22 8.12 -1.98 -0.46
CA SER A 22 9.01 -1.20 -1.32
C SER A 22 10.41 -1.78 -1.30
N ARG A 23 11.23 -1.42 -2.29
CA ARG A 23 12.68 -1.58 -2.21
C ARG A 23 13.21 -0.72 -1.06
N VAL A 24 14.14 -1.25 -0.28
CA VAL A 24 14.72 -0.54 0.86
C VAL A 24 15.92 0.29 0.38
N SER A 25 15.62 1.47 -0.11
CA SER A 25 16.59 2.38 -0.71
C SER A 25 16.25 3.83 -0.38
N VAL A 26 17.22 4.74 -0.55
CA VAL A 26 17.11 6.13 -0.08
C VAL A 26 15.99 6.90 -0.79
N GLU A 27 15.76 6.65 -2.07
CA GLU A 27 14.77 7.36 -2.89
C GLU A 27 13.32 7.06 -2.48
N LYS A 28 13.09 6.01 -1.70
CA LYS A 28 11.74 5.60 -1.29
C LYS A 28 11.22 6.35 -0.08
N ASN A 29 12.05 7.19 0.54
CA ASN A 29 11.63 8.03 1.67
C ASN A 29 11.07 7.23 2.86
N LEU A 30 11.60 6.04 3.10
CA LEU A 30 11.04 5.08 4.06
C LEU A 30 11.12 5.55 5.51
N GLU A 31 12.08 6.41 5.84
CA GLU A 31 12.22 6.93 7.21
C GLU A 31 10.97 7.70 7.66
N ASP A 32 10.24 8.32 6.73
CA ASP A 32 8.97 8.97 7.07
C ASP A 32 7.96 7.97 7.62
N PHE A 33 7.97 6.73 7.14
CA PHE A 33 7.15 5.65 7.71
C PHE A 33 7.74 5.16 9.02
N PHE A 34 9.05 4.91 9.08
CA PHE A 34 9.69 4.34 10.27
C PHE A 34 9.56 5.23 11.50
N ARG A 35 9.56 6.55 11.30
CA ARG A 35 9.47 7.54 12.38
C ARG A 35 8.05 7.77 12.89
N LEU A 36 7.03 7.27 12.20
CA LEU A 36 5.65 7.48 12.64
C LEU A 36 5.39 6.74 13.95
N GLU A 37 4.76 7.45 14.89
CA GLU A 37 4.25 6.85 16.11
C GLU A 37 2.81 6.39 15.83
N LEU A 38 2.63 5.09 15.64
CA LEU A 38 1.36 4.49 15.25
C LEU A 38 0.88 3.51 16.32
N PRO A 39 -0.44 3.36 16.49
CA PRO A 39 -1.01 2.48 17.51
C PRO A 39 -1.01 1.01 17.08
N GLY A 40 0.16 0.45 16.80
CA GLY A 40 0.27 -0.93 16.36
C GLY A 40 1.63 -1.27 15.78
N ARG A 41 1.68 -2.38 15.07
CA ARG A 41 2.91 -2.91 14.47
C ARG A 41 3.22 -2.18 13.17
N LYS A 42 4.50 -1.92 12.94
CA LYS A 42 5.01 -1.43 11.66
C LYS A 42 5.83 -2.54 11.01
N ILE A 43 5.43 -2.94 9.79
CA ILE A 43 6.09 -4.01 9.05
C ILE A 43 6.61 -3.44 7.73
N MET A 44 7.90 -3.68 7.47
CA MET A 44 8.53 -3.31 6.20
C MET A 44 8.75 -4.57 5.35
N VAL A 45 8.07 -4.63 4.22
CA VAL A 45 8.20 -5.72 3.24
C VAL A 45 9.07 -5.22 2.10
N GLY A 46 10.21 -5.86 1.90
CA GLY A 46 11.13 -5.51 0.84
C GLY A 46 12.58 -5.70 1.28
N ASP A 47 13.47 -5.60 0.31
CA ASP A 47 14.90 -5.69 0.55
C ASP A 47 15.62 -4.61 -0.24
N GLY A 48 16.88 -4.37 0.09
CA GLY A 48 17.69 -3.36 -0.59
C GLY A 48 18.92 -2.99 0.20
N PRO A 49 19.73 -2.06 -0.35
CA PRO A 49 21.04 -1.73 0.23
C PRO A 49 20.98 -1.11 1.63
N LEU A 50 19.87 -0.49 2.02
CA LEU A 50 19.75 0.18 3.32
C LEU A 50 19.05 -0.66 4.40
N ARG A 51 18.61 -1.88 4.08
CA ARG A 51 17.88 -2.73 5.02
C ARG A 51 18.62 -2.93 6.33
N GLU A 52 19.88 -3.35 6.27
CA GLU A 52 20.67 -3.62 7.46
C GLU A 52 20.82 -2.39 8.35
N ALA A 53 21.12 -1.24 7.75
CA ALA A 53 21.28 0.02 8.47
C ALA A 53 19.96 0.45 9.15
N TYR A 54 18.85 0.30 8.45
CA TYR A 54 17.53 0.66 8.99
C TYR A 54 17.07 -0.30 10.09
N GLU A 55 17.37 -1.58 9.99
CA GLU A 55 17.04 -2.55 11.03
C GLU A 55 17.70 -2.16 12.36
N LYS A 56 18.93 -1.69 12.31
CA LYS A 56 19.68 -1.24 13.49
C LYS A 56 19.13 0.07 14.05
N ARG A 57 18.75 1.00 13.17
CA ARG A 57 18.27 2.32 13.55
C ARG A 57 16.83 2.30 14.06
N TYR A 58 16.00 1.43 13.53
CA TYR A 58 14.56 1.35 13.84
C TYR A 58 14.21 -0.05 14.33
N PRO A 59 14.59 -0.42 15.56
CA PRO A 59 14.36 -1.77 16.08
C PRO A 59 12.88 -2.08 16.35
N ASP A 60 12.01 -1.07 16.39
CA ASP A 60 10.57 -1.23 16.56
C ASP A 60 9.84 -1.55 15.25
N VAL A 61 10.52 -1.47 14.10
CA VAL A 61 9.97 -1.84 12.79
C VAL A 61 10.38 -3.27 12.47
N GLU A 62 9.41 -4.08 12.04
CA GLU A 62 9.68 -5.47 11.64
C GLU A 62 10.07 -5.54 10.16
N PHE A 63 11.30 -5.91 9.87
CA PHE A 63 11.79 -6.08 8.50
C PHE A 63 11.69 -7.56 8.14
N VAL A 64 10.84 -7.89 7.18
CA VAL A 64 10.53 -9.28 6.82
C VAL A 64 11.17 -9.73 5.51
N GLY A 65 11.87 -8.83 4.82
CA GLY A 65 12.49 -9.12 3.54
C GLY A 65 11.54 -9.03 2.35
N ALA A 66 12.05 -9.30 1.17
CA ALA A 66 11.24 -9.28 -0.05
C ALA A 66 10.26 -10.45 -0.06
N LYS A 67 9.02 -10.16 -0.45
CA LYS A 67 7.95 -11.16 -0.56
C LYS A 67 7.27 -11.01 -1.91
N SER A 68 6.69 -12.12 -2.40
CA SER A 68 5.95 -12.13 -3.66
C SER A 68 4.82 -13.15 -3.57
N GLY A 69 3.90 -13.09 -4.55
CA GLY A 69 2.82 -14.06 -4.65
C GLY A 69 1.95 -14.11 -3.40
N LYS A 70 1.68 -15.32 -2.93
CA LYS A 70 0.80 -15.57 -1.78
C LYS A 70 1.32 -14.96 -0.48
N GLU A 71 2.62 -14.95 -0.29
CA GLU A 71 3.22 -14.37 0.91
C GLU A 71 2.97 -12.87 0.96
N LEU A 72 3.20 -12.18 -0.16
CA LEU A 72 2.94 -10.74 -0.26
C LEU A 72 1.46 -10.42 -0.03
N ALA A 73 0.57 -11.19 -0.66
CA ALA A 73 -0.88 -11.01 -0.49
C ALA A 73 -1.29 -11.13 0.99
N ARG A 74 -0.70 -12.06 1.72
CA ARG A 74 -0.98 -12.23 3.16
C ARG A 74 -0.60 -11.00 3.97
N PHE A 75 0.53 -10.35 3.65
CA PHE A 75 0.92 -9.12 4.35
C PHE A 75 -0.09 -8.00 4.13
N TYR A 76 -0.58 -7.82 2.91
CA TYR A 76 -1.65 -6.87 2.65
C TYR A 76 -2.94 -7.24 3.38
N GLN A 77 -3.34 -8.50 3.34
CA GLN A 77 -4.59 -8.98 3.97
C GLN A 77 -4.58 -8.80 5.48
N LYS A 78 -3.44 -8.99 6.12
CA LYS A 78 -3.28 -8.87 7.58
C LYS A 78 -3.07 -7.42 8.03
N ALA A 79 -2.71 -6.53 7.13
CA ALA A 79 -2.48 -5.13 7.46
C ALA A 79 -3.81 -4.37 7.54
N ASP A 80 -3.87 -3.40 8.42
CA ASP A 80 -4.99 -2.47 8.52
C ASP A 80 -4.82 -1.27 7.60
N VAL A 81 -3.57 -0.85 7.39
CA VAL A 81 -3.23 0.30 6.56
C VAL A 81 -1.91 0.02 5.82
N PHE A 82 -1.88 0.36 4.54
CA PHE A 82 -0.66 0.41 3.75
C PHE A 82 -0.16 1.86 3.73
N VAL A 83 1.04 2.07 4.28
CA VAL A 83 1.67 3.39 4.30
C VAL A 83 2.62 3.50 3.12
N PHE A 84 2.42 4.49 2.26
CA PHE A 84 3.23 4.73 1.07
C PHE A 84 3.96 6.07 1.21
N PRO A 85 5.20 6.07 1.73
CA PRO A 85 5.90 7.31 2.07
C PRO A 85 6.64 7.97 0.90
N SER A 86 6.72 7.31 -0.25
CA SER A 86 7.45 7.83 -1.41
C SER A 86 6.79 9.10 -1.96
N ARG A 87 7.63 10.06 -2.37
CA ARG A 87 7.20 11.31 -3.02
C ARG A 87 7.52 11.32 -4.51
N THR A 88 8.28 10.34 -4.99
CA THR A 88 8.80 10.33 -6.36
C THR A 88 8.34 9.17 -7.22
N ASP A 89 7.72 8.15 -6.63
CA ASP A 89 7.20 7.01 -7.38
C ASP A 89 5.93 7.38 -8.13
N THR A 90 5.93 7.15 -9.43
CA THR A 90 4.79 7.40 -10.29
C THR A 90 3.96 6.16 -10.58
N PHE A 91 4.45 4.97 -10.17
CA PHE A 91 3.83 3.70 -10.50
C PHE A 91 3.17 3.06 -9.28
N GLY A 92 1.87 2.85 -9.36
CA GLY A 92 1.05 2.49 -8.21
C GLY A 92 0.68 1.01 -8.08
N VAL A 93 1.46 0.07 -8.64
CA VAL A 93 1.13 -1.36 -8.60
C VAL A 93 0.95 -1.87 -7.17
N VAL A 94 1.88 -1.53 -6.27
CA VAL A 94 1.78 -1.96 -4.86
C VAL A 94 0.55 -1.37 -4.17
N MET A 95 0.16 -0.14 -4.52
CA MET A 95 -1.05 0.47 -3.98
C MET A 95 -2.31 -0.26 -4.50
N LEU A 96 -2.34 -0.61 -5.78
CA LEU A 96 -3.45 -1.38 -6.37
C LEU A 96 -3.58 -2.76 -5.75
N GLU A 97 -2.46 -3.43 -5.50
CA GLU A 97 -2.43 -4.72 -4.81
C GLU A 97 -3.02 -4.62 -3.39
N SER A 98 -2.62 -3.59 -2.66
CA SER A 98 -3.12 -3.32 -1.31
C SER A 98 -4.63 -3.09 -1.31
N ILE A 99 -5.11 -2.23 -2.21
CA ILE A 99 -6.53 -1.91 -2.34
C ILE A 99 -7.35 -3.16 -2.72
N ALA A 100 -6.82 -4.00 -3.61
CA ALA A 100 -7.46 -5.25 -3.99
C ALA A 100 -7.62 -6.19 -2.79
N CYS A 101 -6.71 -6.16 -1.83
CA CYS A 101 -6.81 -6.90 -0.58
C CYS A 101 -7.71 -6.24 0.47
N GLY A 102 -8.30 -5.10 0.15
CA GLY A 102 -9.16 -4.36 1.06
C GLY A 102 -8.39 -3.52 2.07
N THR A 103 -7.11 -3.27 1.84
CA THR A 103 -6.24 -2.53 2.73
C THR A 103 -6.06 -1.10 2.22
N PRO A 104 -6.59 -0.09 2.93
CA PRO A 104 -6.52 1.29 2.48
C PRO A 104 -5.10 1.84 2.51
N VAL A 105 -4.85 2.84 1.68
CA VAL A 105 -3.51 3.42 1.49
C VAL A 105 -3.44 4.83 2.07
N ALA A 106 -2.43 5.07 2.91
CA ALA A 106 -2.06 6.40 3.38
C ALA A 106 -0.83 6.86 2.62
N ALA A 107 -0.92 7.98 1.92
CA ALA A 107 0.15 8.46 1.05
C ALA A 107 0.22 9.98 1.04
N TYR A 108 1.33 10.50 0.51
CA TYR A 108 1.44 11.93 0.23
C TYR A 108 0.63 12.30 -1.01
N ASP A 109 0.20 13.55 -1.09
CA ASP A 109 -0.57 14.08 -2.21
C ASP A 109 0.37 14.47 -3.36
N VAL A 110 0.85 13.45 -4.07
CA VAL A 110 1.80 13.59 -5.18
C VAL A 110 1.34 12.73 -6.36
N THR A 111 1.96 12.95 -7.53
CA THR A 111 1.72 12.13 -8.72
C THR A 111 1.98 10.65 -8.41
N GLY A 112 1.16 9.78 -8.93
CA GLY A 112 1.15 8.36 -8.60
C GLY A 112 0.00 8.07 -7.64
N PRO A 113 0.12 8.37 -6.34
CA PRO A 113 -0.99 8.23 -5.40
C PRO A 113 -2.26 8.98 -5.81
N ARG A 114 -2.14 10.17 -6.37
CA ARG A 114 -3.30 10.94 -6.86
C ARG A 114 -4.14 10.19 -7.90
N ASP A 115 -3.48 9.34 -8.70
CA ASP A 115 -4.16 8.60 -9.76
C ASP A 115 -4.92 7.38 -9.23
N VAL A 116 -4.59 6.91 -8.03
CA VAL A 116 -5.09 5.65 -7.47
C VAL A 116 -6.00 5.90 -6.28
N ILE A 117 -5.67 6.86 -5.42
CA ILE A 117 -6.32 7.06 -4.13
C ILE A 117 -7.47 8.05 -4.23
N LYS A 118 -8.61 7.64 -3.69
CA LYS A 118 -9.80 8.51 -3.50
C LYS A 118 -10.01 8.70 -2.00
N ASN A 119 -9.87 9.93 -1.52
CA ASN A 119 -10.02 10.26 -0.10
C ASN A 119 -11.35 9.79 0.45
N GLY A 120 -11.30 9.05 1.56
CA GLY A 120 -12.49 8.53 2.22
C GLY A 120 -13.08 7.29 1.60
N VAL A 121 -12.51 6.78 0.51
CA VAL A 121 -12.97 5.56 -0.18
C VAL A 121 -11.94 4.44 -0.01
N ASN A 122 -10.73 4.63 -0.53
CA ASN A 122 -9.69 3.61 -0.48
C ASN A 122 -8.38 4.08 0.17
N GLY A 123 -8.38 5.28 0.73
CA GLY A 123 -7.21 5.82 1.40
C GLY A 123 -7.35 7.29 1.67
N TYR A 124 -6.25 7.90 2.07
CA TYR A 124 -6.15 9.33 2.32
C TYR A 124 -4.83 9.88 1.83
N LEU A 125 -4.90 11.01 1.13
CA LEU A 125 -3.75 11.76 0.63
C LEU A 125 -3.60 13.05 1.45
N GLY A 126 -2.36 13.48 1.65
CA GLY A 126 -2.08 14.74 2.31
C GLY A 126 -0.66 14.79 2.84
N ASP A 127 -0.24 15.96 3.34
CA ASP A 127 1.12 16.17 3.82
C ASP A 127 1.39 15.53 5.18
N ASP A 128 0.35 15.26 5.97
CA ASP A 128 0.47 14.61 7.29
C ASP A 128 0.24 13.11 7.15
N LEU A 129 1.32 12.37 6.98
CA LEU A 129 1.27 10.93 6.75
C LEU A 129 0.68 10.17 7.95
N LYS A 130 0.99 10.60 9.18
CA LYS A 130 0.42 10.00 10.39
C LYS A 130 -1.10 10.17 10.43
N LYS A 131 -1.58 11.37 10.18
CA LYS A 131 -3.02 11.65 10.13
C LYS A 131 -3.71 10.79 9.08
N ASN A 132 -3.10 10.70 7.89
CA ASN A 132 -3.63 9.88 6.80
C ASN A 132 -3.73 8.40 7.21
N ALA A 133 -2.70 7.88 7.86
CA ALA A 133 -2.69 6.49 8.33
C ALA A 133 -3.78 6.24 9.39
N LEU A 134 -3.96 7.16 10.33
CA LEU A 134 -4.97 7.01 11.37
C LEU A 134 -6.39 7.10 10.81
N LEU A 135 -6.62 7.99 9.83
CA LEU A 135 -7.92 8.09 9.17
C LEU A 135 -8.27 6.82 8.39
N CYS A 136 -7.27 6.16 7.82
CA CYS A 136 -7.47 4.91 7.09
C CYS A 136 -8.02 3.78 7.97
N LEU A 137 -7.75 3.80 9.28
CA LEU A 137 -8.24 2.76 10.20
C LEU A 137 -9.76 2.67 10.24
N ASP A 138 -10.47 3.75 9.93
CA ASP A 138 -11.91 3.82 9.98
C ASP A 138 -12.59 3.45 8.63
N LEU A 139 -11.81 3.20 7.58
CA LEU A 139 -12.35 2.85 6.29
C LEU A 139 -12.84 1.39 6.26
N ASN A 140 -13.97 1.18 5.56
CA ASN A 140 -14.53 -0.16 5.39
C ASN A 140 -13.72 -0.94 4.34
N ARG A 141 -13.21 -2.09 4.73
CA ARG A 141 -12.33 -2.89 3.87
C ARG A 141 -13.04 -3.40 2.61
N GLN A 142 -14.33 -3.69 2.70
CA GLN A 142 -15.10 -4.11 1.53
C GLN A 142 -15.23 -2.97 0.51
N THR A 143 -15.48 -1.76 0.98
CA THR A 143 -15.52 -0.56 0.12
C THR A 143 -14.17 -0.32 -0.54
N VAL A 144 -13.09 -0.48 0.21
CA VAL A 144 -11.73 -0.36 -0.32
C VAL A 144 -11.50 -1.37 -1.44
N HIS A 145 -11.83 -2.63 -1.20
CA HIS A 145 -11.71 -3.68 -2.21
C HIS A 145 -12.57 -3.40 -3.45
N ASP A 146 -13.81 -2.97 -3.25
CA ASP A 146 -14.72 -2.69 -4.36
C ASP A 146 -14.19 -1.59 -5.28
N SER A 147 -13.45 -0.63 -4.73
CA SER A 147 -12.83 0.43 -5.53
C SER A 147 -11.79 -0.11 -6.51
N SER A 148 -11.15 -1.24 -6.20
CA SER A 148 -10.15 -1.86 -7.08
C SER A 148 -10.76 -2.39 -8.36
N LYS A 149 -12.00 -2.82 -8.32
CA LYS A 149 -12.72 -3.35 -9.49
C LYS A 149 -12.90 -2.29 -10.56
N ILE A 150 -13.15 -1.05 -10.15
CA ILE A 150 -13.29 0.08 -11.08
C ILE A 150 -12.00 0.30 -11.84
N HIS A 151 -10.85 0.35 -11.16
CA HIS A 151 -9.55 0.53 -11.79
C HIS A 151 -9.22 -0.58 -12.79
N THR A 152 -9.51 -1.83 -12.43
CA THR A 152 -9.26 -2.98 -13.30
C THR A 152 -10.11 -2.91 -14.57
N TRP A 153 -11.40 -2.57 -14.43
CA TRP A 153 -12.32 -2.44 -15.55
C TRP A 153 -11.94 -1.31 -16.50
N GLU A 154 -11.70 -0.13 -15.96
CA GLU A 154 -11.34 1.04 -16.76
C GLU A 154 -10.05 0.81 -17.53
N LYS A 155 -9.05 0.23 -16.89
CA LYS A 155 -7.77 -0.08 -17.52
C LYS A 155 -7.93 -1.11 -18.63
N ALA A 156 -8.63 -2.21 -18.39
CA ALA A 156 -8.85 -3.25 -19.37
C ALA A 156 -9.62 -2.73 -20.57
N THR A 157 -10.66 -1.94 -20.33
CA THR A 157 -11.45 -1.32 -21.40
C THR A 157 -10.62 -0.33 -22.22
N LYS A 158 -9.83 0.50 -21.55
CA LYS A 158 -8.96 1.47 -22.21
C LYS A 158 -7.92 0.78 -23.07
N ASP A 159 -7.24 -0.24 -22.54
CA ASP A 159 -6.24 -1.00 -23.28
C ASP A 159 -6.85 -1.68 -24.50
N PHE A 160 -8.06 -2.19 -24.39
CA PHE A 160 -8.79 -2.81 -25.49
C PHE A 160 -9.08 -1.80 -26.62
N PHE A 161 -9.57 -0.60 -26.27
CA PHE A 161 -9.84 0.45 -27.26
C PHE A 161 -8.57 0.98 -27.90
N GLU A 162 -7.51 1.15 -27.15
CA GLU A 162 -6.21 1.57 -27.69
C GLU A 162 -5.68 0.55 -28.72
N THR A 163 -5.82 -0.74 -28.42
CA THR A 163 -5.43 -1.80 -29.34
C THR A 163 -6.24 -1.75 -30.63
N LEU A 164 -7.54 -1.50 -30.55
CA LEU A 164 -8.40 -1.38 -31.72
C LEU A 164 -8.06 -0.17 -32.58
N VAL A 165 -7.70 0.95 -31.95
CA VAL A 165 -7.33 2.18 -32.68
C VAL A 165 -5.98 2.04 -33.38
N GLU A 166 -5.04 1.34 -32.76
CA GLU A 166 -3.72 1.10 -33.35
C GLU A 166 -3.74 0.02 -34.45
N ALA A 167 -4.73 -0.82 -34.44
CA ALA A 167 -4.89 -1.84 -35.49
C ALA A 167 -5.56 -1.28 -36.73
#